data_d2a19b4879ef4bcf61febc391ffbd2b5
#
_entry.id   d2a19b4879ef4bcf61febc391ffbd2b5
#
_cell.length_a   1.000
_cell.length_b   1.000
_cell.length_c   1.000
_cell.angle_alpha   90.00
_cell.angle_beta   90.00
_cell.angle_gamma   90.00
#
_symmetry.space_group_name_H-M   'P 1'
#
loop_
_entity.id
_entity.type
_entity.pdbx_description
1 polymer ?
#
loop_
_entity_poly.entity_id
_entity_poly.type
_entity_poly.pdbx_seq_one_letter_code
_entity_poly.pdbx_strand_id
1 'polypeptide(L)'
;MSGLLLAHRGSTTVPRAALYDIVPPAPTKSWTPIAHGTLIDSLVAVLAARGLAIKREEYAIQREGKRLYGVMDLAWGETTDFYAAIGIRTSNDKTFPLQLAIGIRVLVCDN
;
A
#
# COMPACT_ATOMS: atom_id res chain seq x y z
N MET A 1 -14.31 -8.71 11.67
CA MET A 1 -13.96 -8.59 10.28
C MET A 1 -12.47 -8.32 10.10
N SER A 2 -11.90 -8.96 9.18
CA SER A 2 -10.50 -8.73 8.89
C SER A 2 -10.29 -7.37 8.23
N GLY A 3 -9.08 -6.93 8.16
CA GLY A 3 -8.72 -5.74 7.46
C GLY A 3 -8.79 -5.89 5.95
N LEU A 4 -8.30 -4.89 5.24
CA LEU A 4 -8.29 -4.84 3.78
C LEU A 4 -7.31 -5.85 3.18
N LEU A 5 -6.27 -6.14 3.90
CA LEU A 5 -5.16 -6.95 3.46
C LEU A 5 -5.06 -8.19 4.35
N LEU A 6 -5.02 -9.35 3.71
CA LEU A 6 -4.76 -10.57 4.44
C LEU A 6 -3.26 -10.67 4.72
N ALA A 7 -2.91 -10.82 5.98
CA ALA A 7 -1.53 -11.01 6.36
C ALA A 7 -1.09 -12.42 5.96
N HIS A 8 -0.14 -12.51 5.04
CA HIS A 8 0.45 -13.77 4.66
C HIS A 8 1.43 -14.23 5.74
N ARG A 9 1.79 -15.51 5.66
CA ARG A 9 2.78 -16.06 6.57
C ARG A 9 4.05 -15.21 6.53
N GLY A 10 4.53 -14.78 7.70
CA GLY A 10 5.70 -13.94 7.81
C GLY A 10 5.45 -12.45 7.62
N SER A 11 4.21 -12.05 7.35
CA SER A 11 3.85 -10.64 7.22
C SER A 11 3.31 -10.10 8.53
N THR A 12 3.56 -8.82 8.77
CA THR A 12 3.03 -8.11 9.92
C THR A 12 2.25 -6.89 9.45
N THR A 13 1.00 -6.78 9.84
CA THR A 13 0.18 -5.62 9.52
C THR A 13 0.60 -4.46 10.39
N VAL A 14 0.82 -3.30 9.76
CA VAL A 14 1.28 -2.10 10.45
C VAL A 14 0.49 -0.89 9.99
N PRO A 15 0.35 0.15 10.83
CA PRO A 15 -0.26 1.42 10.40
C PRO A 15 0.71 2.18 9.49
N ARG A 16 0.16 3.15 8.74
CA ARG A 16 0.98 3.97 7.85
C ARG A 16 2.15 4.63 8.59
N ALA A 17 1.90 5.10 9.81
CA ALA A 17 2.93 5.77 10.60
C ALA A 17 4.20 4.93 10.78
N ALA A 18 4.04 3.62 10.90
CA ALA A 18 5.18 2.72 11.09
C ALA A 18 6.08 2.64 9.86
N LEU A 19 5.58 2.97 8.69
CA LEU A 19 6.37 2.90 7.45
C LEU A 19 7.49 3.94 7.42
N TYR A 20 7.32 5.05 8.12
CA TYR A 20 8.32 6.11 8.16
C TYR A 20 9.54 5.73 8.99
N ASP A 21 9.38 4.75 9.86
CA ASP A 21 10.47 4.29 10.72
C ASP A 21 11.34 3.24 10.04
N ILE A 22 10.93 2.75 8.88
CA ILE A 22 11.68 1.75 8.13
C ILE A 22 12.70 2.46 7.26
N VAL A 23 13.97 2.24 7.58
CA VAL A 23 15.07 2.86 6.85
C VAL A 23 15.44 1.99 5.65
N PRO A 24 15.44 2.55 4.43
CA PRO A 24 15.84 1.79 3.27
C PRO A 24 17.33 1.51 3.30
N PRO A 25 17.80 0.45 2.61
CA PRO A 25 19.23 0.21 2.52
C PRO A 25 19.94 1.29 1.72
N ALA A 26 21.25 1.35 1.83
CA ALA A 26 22.04 2.33 1.12
C ALA A 26 21.94 2.12 -0.39
N PRO A 27 21.94 3.19 -1.18
CA PRO A 27 21.88 3.06 -2.63
C PRO A 27 23.19 2.47 -3.19
N THR A 28 23.08 1.82 -4.34
CA THR A 28 24.23 1.38 -5.09
C THR A 28 24.37 2.21 -6.37
N LYS A 29 25.36 1.89 -7.20
CA LYS A 29 25.57 2.63 -8.45
C LYS A 29 24.37 2.63 -9.37
N SER A 30 23.64 1.52 -9.42
CA SER A 30 22.56 1.32 -10.38
C SER A 30 21.19 1.16 -9.72
N TRP A 31 21.12 1.34 -8.41
CA TRP A 31 19.88 1.08 -7.69
C TRP A 31 19.75 2.03 -6.50
N THR A 32 18.65 2.72 -6.47
CA THR A 32 18.30 3.60 -5.35
C THR A 32 16.99 3.12 -4.75
N PRO A 33 17.02 2.56 -3.54
CA PRO A 33 15.79 2.13 -2.89
C PRO A 33 14.97 3.34 -2.46
N ILE A 34 13.65 3.18 -2.52
CA ILE A 34 12.72 4.22 -2.08
C ILE A 34 12.16 3.81 -0.74
N ALA A 35 12.25 4.70 0.24
CA ALA A 35 11.65 4.43 1.55
C ALA A 35 10.15 4.23 1.41
N HIS A 36 9.59 3.27 2.13
CA HIS A 36 8.17 2.94 2.05
C HIS A 36 7.29 4.15 2.36
N GLY A 37 7.60 4.89 3.42
CA GLY A 37 6.85 6.08 3.77
C GLY A 37 6.87 7.14 2.68
N THR A 38 8.01 7.34 2.04
CA THR A 38 8.15 8.28 0.94
C THR A 38 7.29 7.86 -0.26
N LEU A 39 7.27 6.59 -0.58
CA LEU A 39 6.45 6.06 -1.66
C LEU A 39 4.96 6.32 -1.38
N ILE A 40 4.51 6.03 -0.17
CA ILE A 40 3.11 6.23 0.18
C ILE A 40 2.75 7.70 0.18
N ASP A 41 3.63 8.58 0.68
CA ASP A 41 3.40 10.03 0.63
C ASP A 41 3.24 10.52 -0.81
N SER A 42 4.08 10.05 -1.70
CA SER A 42 4.01 10.44 -3.12
C SER A 42 2.68 10.00 -3.73
N LEU A 43 2.25 8.78 -3.41
CA LEU A 43 1.00 8.25 -3.92
C LEU A 43 -0.20 9.03 -3.37
N VAL A 44 -0.19 9.33 -2.07
CA VAL A 44 -1.24 10.13 -1.44
C VAL A 44 -1.33 11.52 -2.08
N ALA A 45 -0.18 12.15 -2.34
CA ALA A 45 -0.14 13.45 -2.98
C ALA A 45 -0.74 13.44 -4.39
N VAL A 46 -0.42 12.41 -5.17
CA VAL A 46 -0.99 12.26 -6.52
C VAL A 46 -2.50 12.07 -6.44
N LEU A 47 -2.98 11.25 -5.53
CA LEU A 47 -4.41 11.02 -5.37
C LEU A 47 -5.14 12.29 -4.94
N ALA A 48 -4.57 13.02 -3.99
CA ALA A 48 -5.17 14.27 -3.53
C ALA A 48 -5.24 15.30 -4.65
N ALA A 49 -4.21 15.40 -5.48
CA ALA A 49 -4.19 16.32 -6.61
C ALA A 49 -5.28 16.00 -7.64
N ARG A 50 -5.77 14.77 -7.66
CA ARG A 50 -6.84 14.34 -8.56
C ARG A 50 -8.21 14.31 -7.88
N GLY A 51 -8.30 14.81 -6.66
CA GLY A 51 -9.56 14.86 -5.92
C GLY A 51 -10.01 13.51 -5.37
N LEU A 52 -9.10 12.56 -5.25
CA LEU A 52 -9.41 11.24 -4.73
C LEU A 52 -9.00 11.14 -3.28
N ALA A 53 -9.94 10.78 -2.42
CA ALA A 53 -9.68 10.62 -0.99
C ALA A 53 -9.54 9.14 -0.65
N ILE A 54 -8.67 8.85 0.29
CA ILE A 54 -8.47 7.49 0.78
C ILE A 54 -9.51 7.23 1.87
N LYS A 55 -10.35 6.22 1.65
CA LYS A 55 -11.34 5.81 2.66
C LYS A 55 -10.73 4.91 3.70
N ARG A 56 -9.94 3.95 3.26
CA ARG A 56 -9.28 2.99 4.14
C ARG A 56 -7.94 2.63 3.53
N GLU A 57 -7.01 2.30 4.38
CA GLU A 57 -5.69 1.85 3.96
C GLU A 57 -5.19 0.81 4.94
N GLU A 58 -4.45 -0.14 4.42
CA GLU A 58 -3.85 -1.17 5.24
C GLU A 58 -2.51 -1.56 4.63
N TYR A 59 -1.53 -1.77 5.47
CA TYR A 59 -0.18 -2.11 5.04
C TYR A 59 0.33 -3.32 5.81
N ALA A 60 1.14 -4.10 5.13
CA ALA A 60 1.83 -5.22 5.75
C ALA A 60 3.29 -5.21 5.31
N ILE A 61 4.17 -5.59 6.21
CA ILE A 61 5.60 -5.65 5.93
C ILE A 61 6.08 -7.08 6.14
N GLN A 62 7.17 -7.40 5.46
CA GLN A 62 7.79 -8.71 5.48
C GLN A 62 9.29 -8.55 5.34
N ARG A 63 10.06 -9.56 5.72
CA ARG A 63 11.51 -9.54 5.59
C ARG A 63 12.14 -8.35 6.31
N GLU A 64 11.82 -8.20 7.60
CA GLU A 64 12.35 -7.13 8.45
C GLU A 64 12.03 -5.73 7.88
N GLY A 65 10.85 -5.59 7.29
CA GLY A 65 10.42 -4.33 6.73
C GLY A 65 10.88 -4.05 5.32
N LYS A 66 11.65 -4.95 4.70
CA LYS A 66 12.15 -4.72 3.35
C LYS A 66 11.09 -4.87 2.28
N ARG A 67 10.03 -5.62 2.54
CA ARG A 67 8.92 -5.81 1.61
C ARG A 67 7.68 -5.13 2.13
N LEU A 68 7.01 -4.42 1.27
CA LEU A 68 5.78 -3.71 1.58
C LEU A 68 4.65 -4.19 0.69
N TYR A 69 3.51 -4.44 1.30
CA TYR A 69 2.25 -4.68 0.63
C TYR A 69 1.25 -3.69 1.17
N GLY A 70 0.43 -3.13 0.30
CA GLY A 70 -0.54 -2.17 0.75
C GLY A 70 -1.82 -2.22 -0.09
N VAL A 71 -2.91 -1.79 0.51
CA VAL A 71 -4.18 -1.61 -0.17
C VAL A 71 -4.77 -0.30 0.30
N MET A 72 -5.21 0.52 -0.66
CA MET A 72 -5.94 1.75 -0.39
C MET A 72 -7.29 1.68 -1.07
N ASP A 73 -8.37 1.86 -0.31
CA ASP A 73 -9.70 2.00 -0.87
C ASP A 73 -10.00 3.48 -1.05
N LEU A 74 -10.45 3.85 -2.23
CA LEU A 74 -10.62 5.25 -2.61
C LEU A 74 -12.09 5.63 -2.61
N ALA A 75 -12.37 6.82 -2.09
CA ALA A 75 -13.70 7.42 -2.19
C ALA A 75 -13.85 7.99 -3.59
N TRP A 76 -14.37 7.17 -4.49
CA TRP A 76 -14.54 7.53 -5.90
C TRP A 76 -15.92 7.10 -6.36
N GLY A 77 -16.69 8.08 -6.83
CA GLY A 77 -18.06 7.84 -7.21
C GLY A 77 -18.98 7.78 -5.99
N GLU A 78 -20.25 7.60 -6.23
CA GLU A 78 -21.27 7.64 -5.20
C GLU A 78 -21.99 6.32 -5.00
N THR A 79 -21.43 5.25 -5.55
CA THR A 79 -22.01 3.94 -5.38
C THR A 79 -21.71 3.39 -4.00
N THR A 80 -22.63 2.61 -3.48
CA THR A 80 -22.44 1.91 -2.22
C THR A 80 -22.09 0.45 -2.43
N ASP A 81 -22.08 -0.02 -3.67
CA ASP A 81 -21.87 -1.42 -3.99
C ASP A 81 -20.41 -1.78 -4.21
N PHE A 82 -19.59 -0.80 -4.60
CA PHE A 82 -18.17 -1.03 -4.83
C PHE A 82 -17.40 0.29 -4.74
N TYR A 83 -16.10 0.17 -4.63
CA TYR A 83 -15.18 1.32 -4.69
C TYR A 83 -13.89 0.90 -5.35
N ALA A 84 -13.15 1.90 -5.82
CA ALA A 84 -11.85 1.65 -6.42
C ALA A 84 -10.84 1.32 -5.33
N ALA A 85 -9.88 0.48 -5.67
CA ALA A 85 -8.81 0.12 -4.76
C ALA A 85 -7.48 0.13 -5.49
N ILE A 86 -6.42 0.51 -4.78
CA ILE A 86 -5.07 0.43 -5.28
C ILE A 86 -4.32 -0.59 -4.45
N GLY A 87 -3.77 -1.60 -5.12
CA GLY A 87 -2.85 -2.53 -4.50
C GLY A 87 -1.42 -2.08 -4.74
N ILE A 88 -0.60 -2.15 -3.72
CA ILE A 88 0.78 -1.70 -3.75
C ILE A 88 1.67 -2.85 -3.33
N ARG A 89 2.74 -3.07 -4.08
CA ARG A 89 3.73 -4.09 -3.75
C ARG A 89 5.11 -3.56 -4.13
N THR A 90 6.02 -3.55 -3.18
CA THR A 90 7.38 -3.11 -3.45
C THR A 90 8.35 -3.78 -2.49
N SER A 91 9.64 -3.77 -2.83
CA SER A 91 10.67 -4.29 -1.96
C SER A 91 11.90 -3.41 -2.00
N ASN A 92 12.61 -3.40 -0.88
CA ASN A 92 13.93 -2.77 -0.76
C ASN A 92 15.04 -3.81 -0.66
N ASP A 93 14.75 -5.07 -0.97
CA ASP A 93 15.72 -6.15 -1.00
C ASP A 93 15.96 -6.68 -2.41
N LYS A 94 15.54 -5.94 -3.42
CA LYS A 94 15.64 -6.29 -4.84
C LYS A 94 14.88 -7.54 -5.24
N THR A 95 13.97 -8.00 -4.39
CA THR A 95 13.19 -9.22 -4.69
C THR A 95 12.22 -9.02 -5.83
N PHE A 96 11.58 -7.85 -5.87
CA PHE A 96 10.62 -7.50 -6.93
C PHE A 96 10.52 -5.98 -7.05
N PRO A 97 10.15 -5.49 -8.23
CA PRO A 97 10.00 -4.06 -8.45
C PRO A 97 8.71 -3.52 -7.82
N LEU A 98 8.59 -2.20 -7.80
CA LEU A 98 7.34 -1.58 -7.42
C LEU A 98 6.25 -2.00 -8.40
N GLN A 99 5.14 -2.47 -7.88
CA GLN A 99 3.97 -2.85 -8.66
C GLN A 99 2.74 -2.18 -8.06
N LEU A 100 1.96 -1.56 -8.93
CA LEU A 100 0.68 -0.96 -8.55
C LEU A 100 -0.40 -1.62 -9.38
N ALA A 101 -1.49 -1.96 -8.73
CA ALA A 101 -2.65 -2.52 -9.40
C ALA A 101 -3.87 -1.74 -8.98
N ILE A 102 -4.70 -1.36 -9.94
CA ILE A 102 -5.95 -0.66 -9.67
C ILE A 102 -7.07 -1.61 -9.99
N GLY A 103 -8.00 -1.72 -9.08
CA GLY A 103 -9.14 -2.62 -9.24
C GLY A 103 -10.39 -2.06 -8.61
N ILE A 104 -11.42 -2.87 -8.68
CA ILE A 104 -12.70 -2.55 -8.06
C ILE A 104 -12.95 -3.58 -6.97
N ARG A 105 -13.28 -3.09 -5.78
CA ARG A 105 -13.67 -3.95 -4.68
C ARG A 105 -15.18 -3.90 -4.56
N VAL A 106 -15.79 -5.05 -4.63
CA VAL A 106 -17.23 -5.18 -4.48
C VAL A 106 -17.54 -5.31 -3.00
N LEU A 107 -18.49 -4.53 -2.54
CA LEU A 107 -19.00 -4.68 -1.19
C LEU A 107 -19.92 -5.90 -1.19
N VAL A 108 -19.40 -6.97 -0.65
CA VAL A 108 -20.21 -8.16 -0.46
C VAL A 108 -20.95 -8.00 0.86
N CYS A 109 -22.26 -7.99 0.77
CA CYS A 109 -23.08 -8.00 1.97
C CYS A 109 -22.99 -9.38 2.57
N ASP A 110 -22.15 -9.53 3.54
CA ASP A 110 -22.08 -10.76 4.29
C ASP A 110 -23.23 -10.80 5.26
N ASN A 111 -24.11 -11.64 4.97
CA ASN A 111 -25.24 -11.85 5.88
C ASN A 111 -24.96 -12.98 6.82
#